data_0a57b56ca05a0566acbfe1b5957d6d8a
#
_entry.id   0a57b56ca05a0566acbfe1b5957d6d8a
#
_cell.length_a   1.000
_cell.length_b   1.000
_cell.length_c   1.000
_cell.angle_alpha   90.00
_cell.angle_beta   90.00
_cell.angle_gamma   90.00
#
_symmetry.space_group_name_H-M   'P 1'
#
loop_
_entity.id
_entity.type
_entity.pdbx_description
1 polymer ?
#
loop_
_entity_poly.entity_id
_entity_poly.type
_entity_poly.pdbx_seq_one_letter_code
_entity_poly.pdbx_strand_id
1 'polypeptide(L)'
;MTFKKSLATAAVLLSSVVVLTACGGGSKSTTSSTSSEKTTQAAQTTQAAKSTASGELKDGTYKLVSEADKRGWHVEFTIVVEGGKITSSDYDNLNKDGKRKSEDEAYEKQMKDKVGPAEYFKAYNIGLVEKQKPSDVEVVAGATNAHTSFVEYANKLIEAAQKGDTKEIKVAAPQG
;
A
#
# COMPACT_ATOMS: atom_id res chain seq x y z
N MET A 1 10.44 45.04 0.75
CA MET A 1 11.06 44.59 -0.52
C MET A 1 10.09 43.66 -1.23
N THR A 2 9.55 44.18 -2.30
CA THR A 2 8.46 43.61 -3.10
C THR A 2 9.07 42.69 -4.16
N PHE A 3 8.74 41.37 -4.17
CA PHE A 3 9.07 40.49 -5.30
C PHE A 3 7.82 40.19 -6.13
N LYS A 4 7.95 40.54 -7.39
CA LYS A 4 6.94 40.54 -8.45
C LYS A 4 6.61 39.10 -8.88
N LYS A 5 5.32 38.91 -9.18
CA LYS A 5 4.74 37.75 -9.89
C LYS A 5 5.34 37.59 -11.28
N SER A 6 5.60 36.38 -11.70
CA SER A 6 5.72 36.01 -13.13
C SER A 6 4.82 34.80 -13.39
N LEU A 7 3.76 35.06 -14.15
CA LEU A 7 2.96 34.05 -14.84
C LEU A 7 3.74 33.56 -16.08
N ALA A 8 3.78 32.29 -16.32
CA ALA A 8 4.09 31.72 -17.63
C ALA A 8 3.10 30.59 -17.92
N THR A 9 2.17 30.90 -18.80
CA THR A 9 1.21 30.01 -19.44
C THR A 9 1.89 29.27 -20.57
N ALA A 10 1.78 27.95 -20.62
CA ALA A 10 2.03 27.20 -21.85
C ALA A 10 1.03 26.05 -21.96
N ALA A 11 0.06 26.26 -22.86
CA ALA A 11 -0.86 25.23 -23.32
C ALA A 11 -0.19 24.44 -24.45
N VAL A 12 -0.22 23.12 -24.38
CA VAL A 12 0.01 22.24 -25.53
C VAL A 12 -1.05 21.17 -25.55
N LEU A 13 -1.94 21.30 -26.53
CA LEU A 13 -2.92 20.31 -26.97
C LEU A 13 -2.22 19.34 -27.94
N LEU A 14 -2.31 18.07 -27.69
CA LEU A 14 -2.09 17.06 -28.74
C LEU A 14 -3.05 15.89 -28.56
N SER A 15 -4.06 15.90 -29.40
CA SER A 15 -5.00 14.81 -29.65
C SER A 15 -4.30 13.71 -30.46
N SER A 16 -4.47 12.47 -30.09
CA SER A 16 -4.30 11.33 -30.99
C SER A 16 -5.23 10.19 -30.62
N VAL A 17 -6.26 10.03 -31.42
CA VAL A 17 -7.19 8.93 -31.48
C VAL A 17 -6.56 7.84 -32.35
N VAL A 18 -6.44 6.63 -31.85
CA VAL A 18 -6.22 5.42 -32.66
C VAL A 18 -7.26 4.38 -32.29
N VAL A 19 -8.21 4.18 -33.19
CA VAL A 19 -9.16 3.09 -33.23
C VAL A 19 -8.51 1.93 -33.98
N LEU A 20 -8.44 0.75 -33.40
CA LEU A 20 -8.23 -0.50 -34.14
C LEU A 20 -9.29 -1.52 -33.74
N THR A 21 -10.25 -1.65 -34.61
CA THR A 21 -11.15 -2.80 -34.75
C THR A 21 -10.41 -3.92 -35.51
N ALA A 22 -10.44 -5.14 -34.96
CA ALA A 22 -10.26 -6.36 -35.76
C ALA A 22 -11.03 -7.53 -35.14
N CYS A 23 -11.86 -8.00 -35.95
CA CYS A 23 -12.84 -9.03 -36.00
C CYS A 23 -12.25 -10.44 -36.24
N GLY A 24 -13.01 -11.48 -35.87
CA GLY A 24 -12.94 -12.83 -36.46
C GLY A 24 -12.40 -13.88 -35.50
N GLY A 25 -13.15 -14.85 -35.08
CA GLY A 25 -13.88 -15.89 -35.78
C GLY A 25 -13.31 -17.22 -35.39
N GLY A 26 -14.00 -18.05 -34.65
CA GLY A 26 -14.73 -19.20 -35.05
C GLY A 26 -14.09 -20.56 -34.78
N SER A 27 -14.92 -21.44 -34.21
CA SER A 27 -15.03 -22.90 -34.34
C SER A 27 -14.33 -23.79 -33.28
N LYS A 28 -15.16 -24.35 -32.40
CA LYS A 28 -15.73 -25.72 -32.32
C LYS A 28 -14.75 -26.89 -32.49
N SER A 29 -14.71 -27.76 -31.52
CA SER A 29 -15.11 -29.19 -31.39
C SER A 29 -14.15 -29.92 -30.45
N THR A 30 -14.62 -30.54 -29.49
CA THR A 30 -15.27 -31.81 -29.23
C THR A 30 -14.34 -32.87 -28.62
N THR A 31 -14.73 -33.33 -27.46
CA THR A 31 -14.89 -34.70 -26.99
C THR A 31 -13.71 -35.48 -26.37
N SER A 32 -13.99 -35.87 -25.20
CA SER A 32 -13.94 -37.19 -24.54
C SER A 32 -12.72 -37.60 -23.74
N SER A 33 -13.01 -37.74 -22.52
CA SER A 33 -13.06 -38.97 -21.69
C SER A 33 -11.78 -39.48 -21.04
N THR A 34 -11.89 -39.61 -19.76
CA THR A 34 -11.79 -40.77 -18.92
C THR A 34 -10.59 -40.85 -17.98
N SER A 35 -10.96 -40.75 -16.72
CA SER A 35 -10.70 -41.63 -15.60
C SER A 35 -9.38 -41.55 -14.80
N SER A 36 -9.59 -41.30 -13.52
CA SER A 36 -8.98 -41.93 -12.33
C SER A 36 -7.48 -41.71 -12.10
N GLU A 37 -7.00 -41.35 -10.97
CA GLU A 37 -7.21 -41.63 -9.55
C GLU A 37 -6.37 -40.70 -8.65
N LYS A 38 -6.97 -40.21 -7.62
CA LYS A 38 -6.60 -40.14 -6.22
C LYS A 38 -5.10 -40.12 -5.85
N THR A 39 -4.60 -38.98 -5.38
CA THR A 39 -3.77 -38.93 -4.19
C THR A 39 -3.90 -37.55 -3.52
N THR A 40 -4.37 -37.60 -2.27
CA THR A 40 -4.53 -36.54 -1.32
C THR A 40 -3.16 -35.96 -0.93
N GLN A 41 -2.95 -34.69 -1.15
CA GLN A 41 -1.94 -33.94 -0.40
C GLN A 41 -2.47 -32.54 -0.15
N ALA A 42 -2.71 -32.26 1.13
CA ALA A 42 -3.15 -30.98 1.62
C ALA A 42 -2.06 -29.93 1.36
N ALA A 43 -2.30 -29.09 0.37
CA ALA A 43 -1.57 -27.85 0.22
C ALA A 43 -2.33 -26.78 0.97
N GLN A 44 -1.76 -26.28 2.05
CA GLN A 44 -2.19 -25.06 2.71
C GLN A 44 -2.15 -23.94 1.67
N THR A 45 -3.33 -23.59 1.21
CA THR A 45 -3.52 -22.41 0.36
C THR A 45 -3.42 -21.20 1.27
N THR A 46 -2.26 -20.58 1.29
CA THR A 46 -2.11 -19.17 1.71
C THR A 46 -2.89 -18.36 0.68
N GLN A 47 -4.13 -18.03 1.01
CA GLN A 47 -4.88 -17.04 0.25
C GLN A 47 -4.17 -15.70 0.40
N ALA A 48 -3.33 -15.38 -0.57
CA ALA A 48 -2.99 -13.99 -0.86
C ALA A 48 -4.31 -13.31 -1.22
N ALA A 49 -4.83 -12.50 -0.31
CA ALA A 49 -5.99 -11.68 -0.55
C ALA A 49 -5.66 -10.73 -1.70
N LYS A 50 -6.14 -11.08 -2.88
CA LYS A 50 -6.12 -10.24 -4.08
C LYS A 50 -7.21 -9.18 -3.89
N SER A 51 -6.88 -8.14 -3.12
CA SER A 51 -7.73 -6.96 -3.00
C SER A 51 -7.50 -6.08 -4.23
N THR A 52 -8.31 -6.28 -5.24
CA THR A 52 -8.51 -5.30 -6.32
C THR A 52 -9.64 -4.39 -5.87
N ALA A 53 -9.34 -3.47 -4.97
CA ALA A 53 -10.29 -2.45 -4.57
C ALA A 53 -10.29 -1.34 -5.63
N SER A 54 -11.20 -1.46 -6.60
CA SER A 54 -11.52 -0.43 -7.60
C SER A 54 -12.77 0.34 -7.16
N GLY A 55 -12.72 0.95 -5.97
CA GLY A 55 -13.76 1.86 -5.47
C GLY A 55 -13.19 3.28 -5.35
N GLU A 56 -14.03 4.28 -5.65
CA GLU A 56 -13.69 5.68 -5.38
C GLU A 56 -13.45 5.88 -3.88
N LEU A 57 -12.35 6.54 -3.54
CA LEU A 57 -12.02 6.84 -2.14
C LEU A 57 -12.83 8.06 -1.70
N LYS A 58 -13.40 8.01 -0.50
CA LYS A 58 -14.09 9.15 0.10
C LYS A 58 -13.11 10.01 0.87
N ASP A 59 -13.26 11.31 0.75
CA ASP A 59 -12.42 12.28 1.44
C ASP A 59 -12.52 12.11 2.96
N GLY A 60 -11.37 12.21 3.62
CA GLY A 60 -11.28 12.06 5.07
C GLY A 60 -9.89 11.62 5.54
N THR A 61 -9.75 11.52 6.85
CA THR A 61 -8.57 11.00 7.51
C THR A 61 -8.89 9.62 8.08
N TYR A 62 -8.08 8.64 7.73
CA TYR A 62 -8.26 7.24 8.13
C TYR A 62 -7.03 6.78 8.91
N LYS A 63 -7.27 6.24 10.11
CA LYS A 63 -6.21 5.83 11.04
C LYS A 63 -6.31 4.36 11.39
N LEU A 64 -5.15 3.69 11.44
CA LEU A 64 -4.99 2.34 11.93
C LEU A 64 -3.93 2.31 13.02
N VAL A 65 -4.20 1.55 14.08
CA VAL A 65 -3.26 1.32 15.18
C VAL A 65 -3.18 -0.18 15.44
N SER A 66 -1.96 -0.72 15.55
CA SER A 66 -1.77 -2.11 15.94
C SER A 66 -1.57 -2.26 17.45
N GLU A 67 -1.74 -3.48 17.94
CA GLU A 67 -1.18 -3.86 19.24
C GLU A 67 0.36 -3.80 19.19
N ALA A 68 0.99 -3.69 20.37
CA ALA A 68 2.44 -3.67 20.45
C ALA A 68 3.03 -5.07 20.18
N ASP A 69 4.13 -5.11 19.45
CA ASP A 69 4.93 -6.31 19.24
C ASP A 69 5.71 -6.69 20.53
N LYS A 70 6.41 -7.83 20.49
CA LYS A 70 7.22 -8.33 21.62
C LYS A 70 8.36 -7.39 22.04
N ARG A 71 8.70 -6.42 21.20
CA ARG A 71 9.74 -5.41 21.44
C ARG A 71 9.14 -4.10 21.97
N GLY A 72 7.82 -4.01 22.10
CA GLY A 72 7.11 -2.84 22.57
C GLY A 72 6.84 -1.78 21.50
N TRP A 73 6.95 -2.14 20.21
CA TRP A 73 6.60 -1.26 19.11
C TRP A 73 5.20 -1.60 18.59
N HIS A 74 4.37 -0.57 18.38
CA HIS A 74 3.08 -0.68 17.71
C HIS A 74 3.08 0.18 16.45
N VAL A 75 2.31 -0.22 15.46
CA VAL A 75 2.13 0.55 14.24
C VAL A 75 1.12 1.66 14.47
N GLU A 76 1.42 2.87 14.05
CA GLU A 76 0.46 3.91 13.72
C GLU A 76 0.53 4.20 12.23
N PHE A 77 -0.63 4.15 11.57
CA PHE A 77 -0.73 4.43 10.16
C PHE A 77 -1.92 5.32 9.87
N THR A 78 -1.66 6.48 9.31
CA THR A 78 -2.69 7.44 8.92
C THR A 78 -2.58 7.76 7.44
N ILE A 79 -3.71 7.77 6.73
CA ILE A 79 -3.80 8.32 5.38
C ILE A 79 -4.83 9.45 5.35
N VAL A 80 -4.58 10.45 4.50
CA VAL A 80 -5.53 11.51 4.18
C VAL A 80 -5.95 11.35 2.73
N VAL A 81 -7.25 11.38 2.50
CA VAL A 81 -7.85 11.33 1.17
C VAL A 81 -8.52 12.66 0.87
N GLU A 82 -8.20 13.25 -0.26
CA GLU A 82 -8.79 14.49 -0.77
C GLU A 82 -9.01 14.37 -2.28
N GLY A 83 -10.21 14.71 -2.72
CA GLY A 83 -10.60 14.59 -4.13
C GLY A 83 -10.50 13.16 -4.66
N GLY A 84 -10.80 12.17 -3.81
CA GLY A 84 -10.76 10.76 -4.15
C GLY A 84 -9.36 10.16 -4.29
N LYS A 85 -8.31 10.87 -3.81
CA LYS A 85 -6.91 10.42 -3.87
C LYS A 85 -6.24 10.51 -2.51
N ILE A 86 -5.30 9.60 -2.26
CA ILE A 86 -4.44 9.68 -1.08
C ILE A 86 -3.46 10.84 -1.28
N THR A 87 -3.58 11.89 -0.46
CA THR A 87 -2.73 13.09 -0.50
C THR A 87 -1.65 13.07 0.57
N SER A 88 -1.83 12.26 1.62
CA SER A 88 -0.85 12.08 2.67
C SER A 88 -0.84 10.65 3.18
N SER A 89 0.33 10.18 3.56
CA SER A 89 0.57 8.88 4.18
C SER A 89 1.59 9.05 5.31
N ASP A 90 1.25 8.56 6.49
CA ASP A 90 2.11 8.57 7.68
C ASP A 90 2.09 7.19 8.35
N TYR A 91 2.98 6.33 7.92
CA TYR A 91 3.22 4.98 8.44
C TYR A 91 4.50 4.96 9.24
N ASP A 92 4.44 4.58 10.51
CA ASP A 92 5.60 4.39 11.37
C ASP A 92 5.27 3.41 12.51
N ASN A 93 6.29 3.02 13.26
CA ASN A 93 6.14 2.29 14.51
C ASN A 93 6.47 3.22 15.68
N LEU A 94 5.62 3.21 16.70
CA LEU A 94 5.80 4.00 17.92
C LEU A 94 6.06 3.07 19.10
N ASN A 95 6.89 3.51 20.04
CA ASN A 95 7.04 2.84 21.32
C ASN A 95 5.98 3.34 22.34
N LYS A 96 5.97 2.75 23.54
CA LYS A 96 5.06 3.14 24.63
C LYS A 96 5.15 4.62 25.05
N ASP A 97 6.25 5.29 24.75
CA ASP A 97 6.50 6.69 25.09
C ASP A 97 6.13 7.62 23.90
N GLY A 98 5.59 7.06 22.83
CA GLY A 98 5.20 7.79 21.61
C GLY A 98 6.37 8.16 20.70
N LYS A 99 7.58 7.64 20.98
CA LYS A 99 8.74 7.89 20.13
C LYS A 99 8.64 7.06 18.84
N ARG A 100 8.86 7.70 17.71
CA ARG A 100 8.84 7.08 16.39
C ARG A 100 10.11 6.25 16.16
N LYS A 101 9.96 5.11 15.53
CA LYS A 101 11.09 4.23 15.21
C LYS A 101 11.99 4.84 14.13
N SER A 102 11.41 5.61 13.20
CA SER A 102 12.15 6.38 12.21
C SER A 102 13.05 7.46 12.82
N GLU A 103 12.80 7.85 14.08
CA GLU A 103 13.57 8.87 14.81
C GLU A 103 14.48 8.25 15.88
N ASP A 104 14.59 6.92 15.94
CA ASP A 104 15.39 6.22 16.93
C ASP A 104 16.84 6.08 16.45
N GLU A 105 17.68 7.07 16.78
CA GLU A 105 19.11 7.05 16.43
C GLU A 105 19.86 5.83 16.98
N ALA A 106 19.45 5.28 18.12
CA ALA A 106 20.08 4.09 18.67
C ALA A 106 19.79 2.86 17.80
N TYR A 107 18.55 2.77 17.29
CA TYR A 107 18.16 1.72 16.37
C TYR A 107 18.85 1.90 15.01
N GLU A 108 18.92 3.12 14.47
CA GLU A 108 19.64 3.45 13.23
C GLU A 108 21.14 3.06 13.31
N LYS A 109 21.80 3.36 14.43
CA LYS A 109 23.19 2.97 14.66
C LYS A 109 23.42 1.46 14.67
N GLN A 110 22.42 0.66 15.06
CA GLN A 110 22.50 -0.81 15.01
C GLN A 110 22.33 -1.35 13.59
N MET A 111 21.68 -0.60 12.71
CA MET A 111 21.45 -1.03 11.32
C MET A 111 22.70 -0.85 10.43
N LYS A 112 23.66 -0.03 10.83
CA LYS A 112 24.98 0.29 10.19
C LYS A 112 25.01 0.22 8.66
N ASP A 113 25.04 -1.00 8.10
CA ASP A 113 25.17 -1.26 6.65
C ASP A 113 23.82 -1.69 6.01
N LYS A 114 22.72 -1.50 6.72
CA LYS A 114 21.36 -1.84 6.25
C LYS A 114 20.52 -0.57 6.21
N VAL A 115 19.55 -0.57 5.33
CA VAL A 115 18.54 0.50 5.27
C VAL A 115 17.78 0.55 6.59
N GLY A 116 17.80 1.70 7.25
CA GLY A 116 17.18 1.93 8.55
C GLY A 116 15.70 2.33 8.46
N PRO A 117 15.01 2.39 9.63
CA PRO A 117 13.61 2.78 9.70
C PRO A 117 13.31 4.15 9.09
N ALA A 118 14.16 5.13 9.29
CA ALA A 118 13.98 6.47 8.74
C ALA A 118 13.84 6.46 7.22
N GLU A 119 14.60 5.61 6.54
CA GLU A 119 14.61 5.54 5.09
C GLU A 119 13.42 4.72 4.55
N TYR A 120 13.18 3.50 5.06
CA TYR A 120 12.13 2.67 4.50
C TYR A 120 10.71 3.17 4.83
N PHE A 121 10.47 3.74 6.02
CA PHE A 121 9.17 4.34 6.31
C PHE A 121 8.90 5.54 5.39
N LYS A 122 9.91 6.39 5.19
CA LYS A 122 9.82 7.51 4.25
C LYS A 122 9.50 7.04 2.83
N ALA A 123 10.22 6.02 2.35
CA ALA A 123 10.01 5.48 1.01
C ALA A 123 8.59 4.92 0.82
N TYR A 124 8.06 4.19 1.81
CA TYR A 124 6.71 3.63 1.75
C TYR A 124 5.63 4.72 1.78
N ASN A 125 5.80 5.76 2.61
CA ASN A 125 4.85 6.86 2.69
C ASN A 125 4.79 7.65 1.38
N ILE A 126 5.94 8.00 0.80
CA ILE A 126 6.02 8.67 -0.50
C ILE A 126 5.43 7.77 -1.60
N GLY A 127 5.85 6.50 -1.63
CA GLY A 127 5.40 5.54 -2.62
C GLY A 127 3.88 5.37 -2.64
N LEU A 128 3.22 5.35 -1.50
CA LEU A 128 1.76 5.23 -1.43
C LEU A 128 1.04 6.44 -2.04
N VAL A 129 1.52 7.65 -1.74
CA VAL A 129 0.96 8.89 -2.30
C VAL A 129 1.19 8.95 -3.81
N GLU A 130 2.34 8.53 -4.30
CA GLU A 130 2.66 8.56 -5.73
C GLU A 130 1.91 7.46 -6.52
N LYS A 131 1.89 6.23 -5.99
CA LYS A 131 1.33 5.07 -6.69
C LYS A 131 -0.17 4.89 -6.46
N GLN A 132 -0.73 5.44 -5.37
CA GLN A 132 -2.15 5.29 -5.00
C GLN A 132 -2.58 3.84 -4.76
N LYS A 133 -1.65 2.90 -4.81
CA LYS A 133 -1.90 1.47 -4.70
C LYS A 133 -0.77 0.80 -3.91
N PRO A 134 -1.07 0.21 -2.75
CA PRO A 134 -0.05 -0.34 -1.86
C PRO A 134 0.82 -1.43 -2.51
N SER A 135 0.24 -2.27 -3.36
CA SER A 135 0.97 -3.34 -4.05
C SER A 135 2.01 -2.86 -5.08
N ASP A 136 1.91 -1.60 -5.49
CA ASP A 136 2.80 -0.99 -6.48
C ASP A 136 3.94 -0.18 -5.80
N VAL A 137 3.92 -0.11 -4.46
CA VAL A 137 5.02 0.45 -3.68
C VAL A 137 6.16 -0.56 -3.61
N GLU A 138 7.34 -0.14 -3.99
CA GLU A 138 8.50 -1.02 -4.06
C GLU A 138 9.00 -1.41 -2.66
N VAL A 139 9.43 -2.66 -2.52
CA VAL A 139 10.07 -3.14 -1.29
C VAL A 139 11.47 -2.56 -1.15
N VAL A 140 11.76 -1.96 0.00
CA VAL A 140 13.10 -1.53 0.32
C VAL A 140 13.92 -2.74 0.78
N ALA A 141 15.12 -2.91 0.22
CA ALA A 141 15.99 -4.04 0.53
C ALA A 141 16.29 -4.10 2.04
N GLY A 142 16.07 -5.27 2.64
CA GLY A 142 16.24 -5.49 4.08
C GLY A 142 15.02 -5.10 4.94
N ALA A 143 13.96 -4.51 4.38
CA ALA A 143 12.74 -4.11 5.08
C ALA A 143 11.49 -4.89 4.64
N THR A 144 11.64 -6.15 4.20
CA THR A 144 10.56 -6.97 3.65
C THR A 144 9.38 -7.15 4.62
N ASN A 145 9.66 -7.42 5.90
CA ASN A 145 8.60 -7.59 6.90
C ASN A 145 7.82 -6.28 7.11
N ALA A 146 8.53 -5.14 7.17
CA ALA A 146 7.90 -3.83 7.27
C ALA A 146 7.04 -3.52 6.03
N HIS A 147 7.50 -3.89 4.83
CA HIS A 147 6.74 -3.74 3.60
C HIS A 147 5.47 -4.60 3.59
N THR A 148 5.57 -5.85 4.01
CA THR A 148 4.41 -6.76 4.09
C THR A 148 3.32 -6.18 5.00
N SER A 149 3.70 -5.73 6.20
CA SER A 149 2.77 -5.08 7.14
C SER A 149 2.21 -3.78 6.59
N PHE A 150 3.06 -2.97 5.94
CA PHE A 150 2.65 -1.73 5.28
C PHE A 150 1.55 -2.00 4.24
N VAL A 151 1.76 -2.93 3.32
CA VAL A 151 0.79 -3.27 2.27
C VAL A 151 -0.52 -3.79 2.87
N GLU A 152 -0.45 -4.66 3.88
CA GLU A 152 -1.63 -5.18 4.56
C GLU A 152 -2.45 -4.05 5.19
N TYR A 153 -1.80 -3.17 5.95
CA TYR A 153 -2.49 -2.11 6.68
C TYR A 153 -2.97 -0.99 5.78
N ALA A 154 -2.20 -0.64 4.73
CA ALA A 154 -2.65 0.31 3.71
C ALA A 154 -3.92 -0.16 2.99
N ASN A 155 -4.03 -1.45 2.68
CA ASN A 155 -5.25 -2.00 2.10
C ASN A 155 -6.46 -1.87 3.03
N LYS A 156 -6.29 -2.09 4.33
CA LYS A 156 -7.37 -1.89 5.33
C LYS A 156 -7.82 -0.43 5.40
N LEU A 157 -6.89 0.51 5.33
CA LEU A 157 -7.21 1.95 5.30
C LEU A 157 -7.92 2.36 4.01
N ILE A 158 -7.50 1.82 2.87
CA ILE A 158 -8.16 2.04 1.58
C ILE A 158 -9.60 1.48 1.59
N GLU A 159 -9.80 0.29 2.14
CA GLU A 159 -11.16 -0.27 2.30
C GLU A 159 -12.04 0.60 3.19
N ALA A 160 -11.51 1.15 4.27
CA ALA A 160 -12.21 2.10 5.12
C ALA A 160 -12.55 3.40 4.34
N ALA A 161 -11.60 3.90 3.55
CA ALA A 161 -11.79 5.08 2.72
C ALA A 161 -12.87 4.88 1.64
N GLN A 162 -12.94 3.73 1.02
CA GLN A 162 -14.02 3.38 0.08
C GLN A 162 -15.40 3.37 0.73
N LYS A 163 -15.47 2.90 1.97
CA LYS A 163 -16.71 2.91 2.76
C LYS A 163 -17.01 4.29 3.36
N GLY A 164 -16.00 5.15 3.51
CA GLY A 164 -16.07 6.41 4.26
C GLY A 164 -16.15 6.19 5.77
N ASP A 165 -15.62 5.07 6.26
CA ASP A 165 -15.56 4.76 7.68
C ASP A 165 -14.28 5.32 8.29
N THR A 166 -14.39 6.47 8.95
CA THR A 166 -13.26 7.19 9.59
C THR A 166 -12.97 6.71 11.01
N LYS A 167 -13.62 5.65 11.48
CA LYS A 167 -13.30 5.07 12.79
C LYS A 167 -11.89 4.49 12.79
N GLU A 168 -11.16 4.67 13.91
CA GLU A 168 -9.86 4.07 14.08
C GLU A 168 -9.92 2.54 13.97
N ILE A 169 -9.11 1.97 13.09
CA ILE A 169 -8.99 0.53 12.89
C ILE A 169 -7.96 0.00 13.90
N LYS A 170 -8.37 -0.97 14.71
CA LYS A 170 -7.45 -1.68 15.60
C LYS A 170 -7.14 -3.05 15.05
N VAL A 171 -5.85 -3.40 15.02
CA VAL A 171 -5.36 -4.68 14.50
C VAL A 171 -4.39 -5.32 15.48
N ALA A 172 -4.20 -6.63 15.35
CA ALA A 172 -3.16 -7.34 16.12
C ALA A 172 -1.75 -6.85 15.74
N ALA A 173 -0.79 -7.14 16.60
CA ALA A 173 0.61 -6.84 16.33
C ALA A 173 1.08 -7.48 15.01
N PRO A 174 1.97 -6.79 14.24
CA PRO A 174 2.50 -7.35 13.01
C PRO A 174 3.29 -8.64 13.30
N GLN A 175 3.10 -9.64 12.47
CA GLN A 175 3.86 -10.89 12.52
C GLN A 175 5.26 -10.62 11.98
N GLY A 176 6.24 -10.54 12.89
CA GLY A 176 7.64 -10.25 12.58
C GLY A 176 8.54 -11.47 12.75
#